data_01638613c535380e5186ebd56e109768
#
_entry.id   01638613c535380e5186ebd56e109768
#
_cell.length_a   1.000
_cell.length_b   1.000
_cell.length_c   1.000
_cell.angle_alpha   90.00
_cell.angle_beta   90.00
_cell.angle_gamma   90.00
#
_symmetry.space_group_name_H-M   'P 1'
#
loop_
_entity.id
_entity.type
_entity.pdbx_description
1 polymer ?
#
loop_
_entity_poly.entity_id
_entity_poly.type
_entity_poly.pdbx_seq_one_letter_code
_entity_poly.pdbx_strand_id
1 'polypeptide(L)'
;ATQMALTYGDYVITEAGFGADLGAEKFFNIKCRKAGLSPKLTVIVATAQSLKLHGGVPEKEIKEPNIEGLKNGFANLDKHIENMKSFGQQVIVTFNRFATDKEIALVAEHCEEKGVGFAMNNVFAEGGEGGTELARLVVDTIENHPSAPLQYTYDLNDPIRTKVQKVAQKIYGASSIVYTTLADKKLRQIESLGISHYPICIAKTQYSFSSDPKAYGVAKDFELKVRDDRCRHGRDHAYAGTPERAASPKDRYRGWHD
;
A
#
# COMPACT_ATOMS: atom_id res chain seq x y z
N ALA A 1 -19.43 -6.21 -4.36
CA ALA A 1 -18.58 -7.12 -5.11
C ALA A 1 -17.88 -8.13 -4.19
N THR A 2 -16.98 -7.72 -3.24
CA THR A 2 -16.17 -8.66 -2.42
C THR A 2 -17.03 -9.60 -1.56
N GLN A 3 -18.04 -9.10 -0.85
CA GLN A 3 -18.95 -9.95 -0.06
C GLN A 3 -19.67 -10.98 -0.94
N MET A 4 -20.11 -10.57 -2.13
CA MET A 4 -20.74 -11.49 -3.10
C MET A 4 -19.74 -12.54 -3.57
N ALA A 5 -18.49 -12.17 -3.86
CA ALA A 5 -17.47 -13.13 -4.24
C ALA A 5 -17.21 -14.17 -3.13
N LEU A 6 -17.20 -13.75 -1.86
CA LEU A 6 -17.07 -14.64 -0.70
C LEU A 6 -18.25 -15.61 -0.52
N THR A 7 -19.40 -15.34 -1.15
CA THR A 7 -20.55 -16.28 -1.13
C THR A 7 -20.39 -17.42 -2.12
N TYR A 8 -19.61 -17.20 -3.20
CA TYR A 8 -19.52 -18.16 -4.31
C TYR A 8 -18.14 -18.82 -4.46
N GLY A 9 -17.11 -18.31 -3.79
CA GLY A 9 -15.75 -18.82 -3.89
C GLY A 9 -15.20 -19.26 -2.55
N ASP A 10 -14.42 -20.34 -2.55
CA ASP A 10 -13.70 -20.82 -1.36
C ASP A 10 -12.58 -19.82 -0.98
N TYR A 11 -11.94 -19.23 -1.98
CA TYR A 11 -10.94 -18.19 -1.82
C TYR A 11 -11.31 -16.97 -2.68
N VAL A 12 -11.11 -15.78 -2.11
CA VAL A 12 -11.33 -14.52 -2.80
C VAL A 12 -10.06 -13.69 -2.72
N ILE A 13 -9.48 -13.38 -3.87
CA ILE A 13 -8.33 -12.51 -4.00
C ILE A 13 -8.80 -11.15 -4.50
N THR A 14 -8.38 -10.09 -3.82
CA THR A 14 -8.69 -8.71 -4.23
C THR A 14 -7.43 -7.89 -4.33
N GLU A 15 -7.41 -6.96 -5.25
CA GLU A 15 -6.36 -5.96 -5.36
C GLU A 15 -6.62 -4.78 -4.42
N ALA A 16 -5.53 -4.22 -3.89
CA ALA A 16 -5.48 -2.90 -3.26
C ALA A 16 -4.55 -2.02 -4.11
N GLY A 17 -5.11 -1.06 -4.84
CA GLY A 17 -4.39 -0.30 -5.86
C GLY A 17 -3.23 0.53 -5.33
N PHE A 18 -2.23 0.79 -6.16
CA PHE A 18 -0.99 1.51 -5.86
C PHE A 18 -0.11 0.82 -4.80
N GLY A 19 0.77 1.58 -4.13
CA GLY A 19 1.56 1.07 -3.03
C GLY A 19 0.72 0.72 -1.80
N ALA A 20 1.23 -0.17 -0.95
CA ALA A 20 0.52 -0.63 0.23
C ALA A 20 0.21 0.49 1.24
N ASP A 21 1.04 1.53 1.27
CA ASP A 21 0.82 2.74 2.07
C ASP A 21 -0.43 3.54 1.62
N LEU A 22 -0.84 3.42 0.37
CA LEU A 22 -2.04 4.05 -0.16
C LEU A 22 -3.22 3.08 -0.26
N GLY A 23 -3.10 2.08 -1.12
CA GLY A 23 -4.20 1.18 -1.44
C GLY A 23 -4.57 0.27 -0.28
N ALA A 24 -3.60 -0.41 0.32
CA ALA A 24 -3.87 -1.32 1.42
C ALA A 24 -4.33 -0.56 2.68
N GLU A 25 -3.79 0.62 2.96
CA GLU A 25 -4.26 1.45 4.07
C GLU A 25 -5.78 1.74 3.94
N LYS A 26 -6.25 2.17 2.76
CA LYS A 26 -7.67 2.45 2.53
C LYS A 26 -8.50 1.18 2.48
N PHE A 27 -7.93 0.10 1.95
CA PHE A 27 -8.58 -1.20 1.95
C PHE A 27 -8.92 -1.66 3.38
N PHE A 28 -7.97 -1.58 4.30
CA PHE A 28 -8.18 -1.96 5.69
C PHE A 28 -9.02 -0.95 6.45
N ASN A 29 -8.59 0.31 6.52
CA ASN A 29 -9.22 1.32 7.37
C ASN A 29 -10.63 1.73 6.90
N ILE A 30 -10.94 1.60 5.59
CA ILE A 30 -12.23 2.01 5.03
C ILE A 30 -13.02 0.80 4.57
N LYS A 31 -12.52 0.05 3.57
CA LYS A 31 -13.31 -1.02 2.92
C LYS A 31 -13.59 -2.18 3.85
N CYS A 32 -12.56 -2.72 4.53
CA CYS A 32 -12.73 -3.84 5.45
C CYS A 32 -13.63 -3.45 6.62
N ARG A 33 -13.40 -2.27 7.19
CA ARG A 33 -14.22 -1.74 8.28
C ARG A 33 -15.69 -1.62 7.89
N LYS A 34 -15.99 -1.01 6.72
CA LYS A 34 -17.35 -0.79 6.24
C LYS A 34 -18.06 -2.08 5.86
N ALA A 35 -17.33 -3.03 5.29
CA ALA A 35 -17.90 -4.27 4.75
C ALA A 35 -17.77 -5.49 5.70
N GLY A 36 -17.22 -5.31 6.91
CA GLY A 36 -17.00 -6.41 7.85
C GLY A 36 -16.06 -7.50 7.31
N LEU A 37 -15.06 -7.10 6.51
CA LEU A 37 -14.10 -8.04 5.92
C LEU A 37 -12.92 -8.25 6.86
N SER A 38 -12.42 -9.48 6.92
CA SER A 38 -11.22 -9.86 7.68
C SER A 38 -10.29 -10.68 6.78
N PRO A 39 -9.43 -10.02 6.01
CA PRO A 39 -8.46 -10.72 5.16
C PRO A 39 -7.58 -11.66 5.96
N LYS A 40 -7.31 -12.82 5.40
CA LYS A 40 -6.50 -13.87 6.03
C LYS A 40 -5.02 -13.77 5.73
N LEU A 41 -4.67 -13.01 4.69
CA LEU A 41 -3.31 -12.86 4.18
C LEU A 41 -3.20 -11.60 3.35
N THR A 42 -2.04 -10.96 3.38
CA THR A 42 -1.63 -9.91 2.45
C THR A 42 -0.45 -10.39 1.61
N VAL A 43 -0.59 -10.29 0.29
CA VAL A 43 0.51 -10.55 -0.65
C VAL A 43 1.05 -9.22 -1.14
N ILE A 44 2.33 -8.95 -0.86
CA ILE A 44 3.06 -7.77 -1.38
C ILE A 44 3.74 -8.18 -2.66
N VAL A 45 3.42 -7.49 -3.77
CA VAL A 45 4.10 -7.68 -5.05
C VAL A 45 5.29 -6.74 -5.13
N ALA A 46 6.49 -7.29 -5.20
CA ALA A 46 7.74 -6.55 -5.35
C ALA A 46 8.41 -6.82 -6.69
N THR A 47 9.23 -5.89 -7.17
CA THR A 47 10.05 -6.05 -8.37
C THR A 47 11.47 -5.54 -8.13
N ALA A 48 12.46 -6.15 -8.80
CA ALA A 48 13.84 -5.67 -8.73
C ALA A 48 13.97 -4.19 -9.14
N GLN A 49 13.23 -3.78 -10.17
CA GLN A 49 13.24 -2.41 -10.66
C GLN A 49 12.76 -1.41 -9.59
N SER A 50 11.64 -1.74 -8.92
CA SER A 50 11.10 -0.90 -7.84
C SER A 50 12.09 -0.82 -6.68
N LEU A 51 12.66 -1.95 -6.23
CA LEU A 51 13.63 -1.97 -5.14
C LEU A 51 14.88 -1.16 -5.49
N LYS A 52 15.43 -1.34 -6.71
CA LYS A 52 16.58 -0.56 -7.17
C LYS A 52 16.29 0.94 -7.24
N LEU A 53 15.11 1.35 -7.73
CA LEU A 53 14.70 2.74 -7.76
C LEU A 53 14.65 3.34 -6.34
N HIS A 54 14.01 2.62 -5.41
CA HIS A 54 13.96 3.01 -4.00
C HIS A 54 15.31 2.92 -3.29
N GLY A 55 16.26 2.15 -3.84
CA GLY A 55 17.64 2.07 -3.39
C GLY A 55 18.57 3.14 -3.99
N GLY A 56 18.02 4.10 -4.75
CA GLY A 56 18.76 5.23 -5.30
C GLY A 56 19.37 4.99 -6.68
N VAL A 57 19.05 3.89 -7.35
CA VAL A 57 19.50 3.65 -8.74
C VAL A 57 18.70 4.57 -9.67
N PRO A 58 19.36 5.29 -10.60
CA PRO A 58 18.69 6.14 -11.57
C PRO A 58 17.66 5.36 -12.40
N GLU A 59 16.50 5.95 -12.69
CA GLU A 59 15.38 5.29 -13.39
C GLU A 59 15.80 4.65 -14.72
N LYS A 60 16.70 5.26 -15.47
CA LYS A 60 17.24 4.74 -16.73
C LYS A 60 18.12 3.49 -16.58
N GLU A 61 18.59 3.20 -15.37
CA GLU A 61 19.53 2.11 -15.04
C GLU A 61 18.89 0.98 -14.21
N ILE A 62 17.63 1.13 -13.78
CA ILE A 62 16.97 0.13 -12.92
C ILE A 62 16.76 -1.24 -13.57
N LYS A 63 16.87 -1.34 -14.90
CA LYS A 63 16.79 -2.61 -15.63
C LYS A 63 18.09 -3.40 -15.56
N GLU A 64 19.21 -2.72 -15.37
CA GLU A 64 20.52 -3.36 -15.25
C GLU A 64 20.70 -4.00 -13.88
N PRO A 65 21.46 -5.10 -13.75
CA PRO A 65 21.77 -5.71 -12.46
C PRO A 65 22.50 -4.73 -11.54
N ASN A 66 21.97 -4.54 -10.34
CA ASN A 66 22.57 -3.67 -9.32
C ASN A 66 22.25 -4.19 -7.91
N ILE A 67 23.17 -4.97 -7.37
CA ILE A 67 23.01 -5.63 -6.05
C ILE A 67 23.00 -4.61 -4.90
N GLU A 68 23.84 -3.57 -4.97
CA GLU A 68 23.89 -2.55 -3.93
C GLU A 68 22.60 -1.74 -3.90
N GLY A 69 22.16 -1.25 -5.05
CA GLY A 69 20.88 -0.54 -5.16
C GLY A 69 19.69 -1.41 -4.74
N LEU A 70 19.69 -2.71 -5.06
CA LEU A 70 18.67 -3.65 -4.62
C LEU A 70 18.62 -3.72 -3.08
N LYS A 71 19.77 -3.93 -2.44
CA LYS A 71 19.89 -4.02 -0.96
C LYS A 71 19.47 -2.72 -0.27
N ASN A 72 19.88 -1.58 -0.80
CA ASN A 72 19.47 -0.27 -0.28
C ASN A 72 17.94 -0.07 -0.36
N GLY A 73 17.28 -0.68 -1.35
CA GLY A 73 15.84 -0.66 -1.52
C GLY A 73 15.06 -1.54 -0.53
N PHE A 74 15.71 -2.46 0.17
CA PHE A 74 15.04 -3.33 1.16
C PHE A 74 14.37 -2.54 2.27
N ALA A 75 14.91 -1.40 2.67
CA ALA A 75 14.27 -0.54 3.66
C ALA A 75 12.84 -0.11 3.25
N ASN A 76 12.59 0.11 1.95
CA ASN A 76 11.26 0.42 1.44
C ASN A 76 10.32 -0.79 1.55
N LEU A 77 10.79 -1.98 1.17
CA LEU A 77 10.04 -3.24 1.32
C LEU A 77 9.72 -3.51 2.79
N ASP A 78 10.69 -3.37 3.67
CA ASP A 78 10.53 -3.54 5.11
C ASP A 78 9.43 -2.65 5.67
N LYS A 79 9.40 -1.39 5.25
CA LYS A 79 8.35 -0.45 5.69
C LYS A 79 6.96 -0.89 5.23
N HIS A 80 6.81 -1.43 4.02
CA HIS A 80 5.55 -2.00 3.56
C HIS A 80 5.17 -3.25 4.35
N ILE A 81 6.11 -4.15 4.64
CA ILE A 81 5.88 -5.34 5.48
C ILE A 81 5.44 -4.93 6.88
N GLU A 82 6.14 -4.00 7.52
CA GLU A 82 5.79 -3.47 8.85
C GLU A 82 4.39 -2.86 8.87
N ASN A 83 4.06 -2.06 7.84
CA ASN A 83 2.73 -1.47 7.71
C ASN A 83 1.65 -2.56 7.66
N MET A 84 1.83 -3.62 6.87
CA MET A 84 0.85 -4.71 6.78
C MET A 84 0.77 -5.52 8.10
N LYS A 85 1.90 -5.85 8.69
CA LYS A 85 1.96 -6.49 10.02
C LYS A 85 1.25 -5.63 11.09
N SER A 86 1.31 -4.30 10.99
CA SER A 86 0.63 -3.39 11.91
C SER A 86 -0.89 -3.43 11.83
N PHE A 87 -1.47 -3.95 10.74
CA PHE A 87 -2.89 -4.25 10.61
C PHE A 87 -3.26 -5.67 11.11
N GLY A 88 -2.30 -6.42 11.68
CA GLY A 88 -2.48 -7.80 12.10
C GLY A 88 -2.35 -8.81 10.97
N GLN A 89 -1.84 -8.40 9.81
CA GLN A 89 -1.75 -9.27 8.65
C GLN A 89 -0.55 -10.20 8.69
N GLN A 90 -0.77 -11.47 8.31
CA GLN A 90 0.28 -12.30 7.76
C GLN A 90 0.69 -11.75 6.40
N VAL A 91 1.99 -11.83 6.08
CA VAL A 91 2.54 -11.24 4.86
C VAL A 91 3.33 -12.27 4.08
N ILE A 92 3.08 -12.34 2.79
CA ILE A 92 3.92 -13.01 1.80
C ILE A 92 4.43 -11.92 0.84
N VAL A 93 5.69 -12.02 0.45
CA VAL A 93 6.26 -11.24 -0.64
C VAL A 93 6.31 -12.11 -1.88
N THR A 94 5.71 -11.64 -2.96
CA THR A 94 5.89 -12.25 -4.27
C THR A 94 6.74 -11.36 -5.15
N PHE A 95 7.65 -11.98 -5.91
CA PHE A 95 8.64 -11.25 -6.69
C PHE A 95 8.50 -11.58 -8.18
N ASN A 96 8.28 -10.56 -8.99
CA ASN A 96 8.15 -10.72 -10.43
C ASN A 96 9.51 -10.99 -11.06
N ARG A 97 9.56 -11.95 -12.00
CA ARG A 97 10.79 -12.41 -12.66
C ARG A 97 11.32 -11.42 -13.71
N PHE A 98 11.73 -10.25 -13.27
CA PHE A 98 12.50 -9.27 -14.06
C PHE A 98 13.82 -8.97 -13.35
N ALA A 99 14.51 -10.02 -12.87
CA ALA A 99 15.71 -9.94 -12.06
C ALA A 99 16.66 -11.08 -12.40
N THR A 100 17.93 -10.94 -12.03
CA THR A 100 18.91 -12.02 -12.07
C THR A 100 18.68 -13.02 -10.93
N ASP A 101 19.11 -14.28 -11.10
CA ASP A 101 18.99 -15.30 -10.05
C ASP A 101 19.65 -14.86 -8.74
N LYS A 102 20.73 -14.09 -8.81
CA LYS A 102 21.40 -13.51 -7.64
C LYS A 102 20.56 -12.46 -6.93
N GLU A 103 19.86 -11.59 -7.68
CA GLU A 103 18.93 -10.62 -7.11
C GLU A 103 17.74 -11.31 -6.46
N ILE A 104 17.21 -12.37 -7.09
CA ILE A 104 16.11 -13.18 -6.55
C ILE A 104 16.53 -13.84 -5.23
N ALA A 105 17.70 -14.49 -5.19
CA ALA A 105 18.21 -15.15 -3.99
C ALA A 105 18.36 -14.18 -2.82
N LEU A 106 18.85 -12.97 -3.07
CA LEU A 106 19.01 -11.94 -2.04
C LEU A 106 17.67 -11.44 -1.49
N VAL A 107 16.64 -11.32 -2.33
CA VAL A 107 15.29 -10.94 -1.84
C VAL A 107 14.66 -12.06 -1.05
N ALA A 108 14.84 -13.31 -1.46
CA ALA A 108 14.36 -14.49 -0.74
C ALA A 108 15.01 -14.59 0.66
N GLU A 109 16.34 -14.49 0.75
CA GLU A 109 17.09 -14.45 2.00
C GLU A 109 16.60 -13.33 2.93
N HIS A 110 16.43 -12.13 2.39
CA HIS A 110 15.92 -10.99 3.15
C HIS A 110 14.50 -11.22 3.69
N CYS A 111 13.61 -11.83 2.90
CA CYS A 111 12.26 -12.18 3.34
C CYS A 111 12.30 -13.23 4.48
N GLU A 112 13.19 -14.22 4.39
CA GLU A 112 13.40 -15.22 5.44
C GLU A 112 13.88 -14.55 6.74
N GLU A 113 14.87 -13.66 6.67
CA GLU A 113 15.34 -12.87 7.82
C GLU A 113 14.23 -12.05 8.48
N LYS A 114 13.27 -11.53 7.69
CA LYS A 114 12.10 -10.78 8.17
C LYS A 114 10.95 -11.66 8.66
N GLY A 115 11.09 -12.98 8.55
CA GLY A 115 10.04 -13.92 8.90
C GLY A 115 8.76 -13.72 8.10
N VAL A 116 8.91 -13.55 6.77
CA VAL A 116 7.79 -13.46 5.81
C VAL A 116 7.98 -14.49 4.70
N GLY A 117 6.89 -15.05 4.22
CA GLY A 117 6.90 -15.99 3.11
C GLY A 117 7.39 -15.31 1.81
N PHE A 118 8.07 -16.06 0.97
CA PHE A 118 8.54 -15.60 -0.33
C PHE A 118 8.17 -16.61 -1.42
N ALA A 119 7.66 -16.14 -2.54
CA ALA A 119 7.46 -16.96 -3.74
C ALA A 119 7.67 -16.14 -5.02
N MET A 120 8.23 -16.78 -6.04
CA MET A 120 8.36 -16.20 -7.35
C MET A 120 7.00 -16.10 -8.07
N ASN A 121 6.87 -15.08 -8.90
CA ASN A 121 5.73 -14.91 -9.79
C ASN A 121 6.22 -14.83 -11.25
N ASN A 122 5.99 -15.88 -12.00
CA ASN A 122 6.33 -15.98 -13.42
C ASN A 122 5.09 -16.13 -14.31
N VAL A 123 3.93 -15.73 -13.82
CA VAL A 123 2.63 -15.87 -14.50
C VAL A 123 2.64 -15.20 -15.88
N PHE A 124 3.37 -14.10 -16.03
CA PHE A 124 3.48 -13.39 -17.31
C PHE A 124 4.10 -14.26 -18.42
N ALA A 125 5.12 -15.06 -18.11
CA ALA A 125 5.82 -15.90 -19.11
C ALA A 125 5.24 -17.31 -19.21
N GLU A 126 4.73 -17.87 -18.12
CA GLU A 126 4.36 -19.29 -18.01
C GLU A 126 2.86 -19.51 -17.73
N GLY A 127 2.06 -18.44 -17.76
CA GLY A 127 0.64 -18.54 -17.42
C GLY A 127 0.42 -19.07 -16.01
N GLY A 128 -0.62 -19.87 -15.80
CA GLY A 128 -0.98 -20.39 -14.48
C GLY A 128 0.10 -21.21 -13.79
N GLU A 129 0.91 -21.93 -14.54
CA GLU A 129 2.02 -22.75 -14.01
C GLU A 129 3.05 -21.88 -13.27
N GLY A 130 3.37 -20.70 -13.82
CA GLY A 130 4.30 -19.75 -13.21
C GLY A 130 3.82 -19.13 -11.87
N GLY A 131 2.57 -19.38 -11.48
CA GLY A 131 2.00 -18.93 -10.20
C GLY A 131 1.77 -20.06 -9.19
N THR A 132 2.07 -21.31 -9.54
CA THR A 132 1.70 -22.47 -8.71
C THR A 132 2.40 -22.46 -7.34
N GLU A 133 3.66 -22.08 -7.27
CA GLU A 133 4.41 -21.98 -6.02
C GLU A 133 3.78 -20.92 -5.09
N LEU A 134 3.50 -19.73 -5.63
CA LEU A 134 2.80 -18.68 -4.90
C LEU A 134 1.42 -19.14 -4.40
N ALA A 135 0.66 -19.82 -5.26
CA ALA A 135 -0.68 -20.30 -4.89
C ALA A 135 -0.62 -21.31 -3.73
N ARG A 136 0.33 -22.26 -3.76
CA ARG A 136 0.53 -23.22 -2.66
C ARG A 136 0.91 -22.52 -1.36
N LEU A 137 1.84 -21.57 -1.41
CA LEU A 137 2.25 -20.81 -0.24
C LEU A 137 1.10 -19.98 0.33
N VAL A 138 0.25 -19.38 -0.52
CA VAL A 138 -0.94 -18.63 -0.10
C VAL A 138 -1.93 -19.56 0.62
N VAL A 139 -2.27 -20.72 0.06
CA VAL A 139 -3.20 -21.68 0.67
C VAL A 139 -2.65 -22.18 2.00
N ASP A 140 -1.39 -22.64 2.03
CA ASP A 140 -0.75 -23.13 3.26
C ASP A 140 -0.77 -22.06 4.37
N THR A 141 -0.43 -20.81 4.02
CA THR A 141 -0.43 -19.72 5.01
C THR A 141 -1.83 -19.42 5.52
N ILE A 142 -2.85 -19.42 4.67
CA ILE A 142 -4.24 -19.16 5.08
C ILE A 142 -4.76 -20.27 5.99
N GLU A 143 -4.42 -21.52 5.73
CA GLU A 143 -4.92 -22.68 6.47
C GLU A 143 -4.18 -22.86 7.80
N ASN A 144 -2.86 -22.68 7.82
CA ASN A 144 -2.03 -23.01 8.99
C ASN A 144 -1.61 -21.77 9.81
N HIS A 145 -1.46 -20.61 9.18
CA HIS A 145 -0.93 -19.39 9.79
C HIS A 145 -1.72 -18.13 9.37
N PRO A 146 -3.05 -18.10 9.51
CA PRO A 146 -3.84 -16.95 9.04
C PRO A 146 -3.52 -15.67 9.83
N SER A 147 -3.82 -14.53 9.22
CA SER A 147 -3.72 -13.23 9.88
C SER A 147 -4.48 -13.19 11.21
N ALA A 148 -3.94 -12.44 12.15
CA ALA A 148 -4.63 -12.07 13.38
C ALA A 148 -5.89 -11.21 13.08
N PRO A 149 -6.78 -11.02 14.07
CA PRO A 149 -7.89 -10.08 13.92
C PRO A 149 -7.41 -8.72 13.45
N LEU A 150 -8.13 -8.15 12.46
CA LEU A 150 -7.74 -6.90 11.81
C LEU A 150 -7.65 -5.75 12.81
N GLN A 151 -6.52 -5.09 12.85
CA GLN A 151 -6.26 -3.88 13.64
C GLN A 151 -6.33 -2.65 12.76
N TYR A 152 -7.08 -1.65 13.19
CA TYR A 152 -7.22 -0.40 12.46
C TYR A 152 -6.20 0.64 12.93
N THR A 153 -5.76 1.50 12.02
CA THR A 153 -4.80 2.56 12.34
C THR A 153 -5.37 3.59 13.32
N TYR A 154 -6.68 3.83 13.27
CA TYR A 154 -7.39 4.80 14.10
C TYR A 154 -8.79 4.31 14.47
N ASP A 155 -9.37 4.84 15.56
CA ASP A 155 -10.78 4.66 15.92
C ASP A 155 -11.66 5.66 15.16
N LEU A 156 -12.92 5.28 14.85
CA LEU A 156 -13.86 6.20 14.20
C LEU A 156 -14.27 7.35 15.09
N ASN A 157 -14.19 7.19 16.41
CA ASN A 157 -14.48 8.25 17.37
C ASN A 157 -13.29 9.19 17.63
N ASP A 158 -12.11 8.87 17.11
CA ASP A 158 -10.99 9.81 17.18
C ASP A 158 -11.36 11.14 16.50
N PRO A 159 -10.90 12.29 17.01
CA PRO A 159 -10.95 13.55 16.28
C PRO A 159 -10.31 13.43 14.90
N ILE A 160 -10.83 14.12 13.90
CA ILE A 160 -10.35 13.97 12.51
C ILE A 160 -8.84 14.23 12.36
N ARG A 161 -8.31 15.21 13.09
CA ARG A 161 -6.86 15.52 13.14
C ARG A 161 -6.06 14.37 13.71
N THR A 162 -6.57 13.71 14.75
CA THR A 162 -5.95 12.53 15.36
C THR A 162 -5.91 11.36 14.36
N LYS A 163 -6.97 11.14 13.57
CA LYS A 163 -6.98 10.13 12.52
C LYS A 163 -5.90 10.40 11.47
N VAL A 164 -5.82 11.65 10.99
CA VAL A 164 -4.78 12.08 10.04
C VAL A 164 -3.39 11.86 10.64
N GLN A 165 -3.18 12.24 11.88
CA GLN A 165 -1.91 12.07 12.58
C GLN A 165 -1.51 10.59 12.67
N LYS A 166 -2.42 9.72 13.09
CA LYS A 166 -2.16 8.28 13.22
C LYS A 166 -1.76 7.65 11.88
N VAL A 167 -2.46 8.00 10.79
CA VAL A 167 -2.09 7.50 9.44
C VAL A 167 -0.75 8.07 8.99
N ALA A 168 -0.55 9.38 9.11
CA ALA A 168 0.67 10.04 8.68
C ALA A 168 1.91 9.51 9.41
N GLN A 169 1.83 9.33 10.72
CA GLN A 169 2.97 8.86 11.52
C GLN A 169 3.18 7.35 11.37
N LYS A 170 2.13 6.53 11.52
CA LYS A 170 2.25 5.07 11.55
C LYS A 170 2.53 4.50 10.17
N ILE A 171 1.77 4.93 9.15
CA ILE A 171 1.84 4.35 7.81
C ILE A 171 2.89 5.05 6.95
N TYR A 172 2.92 6.38 6.95
CA TYR A 172 3.84 7.12 6.09
C TYR A 172 5.19 7.42 6.76
N GLY A 173 5.25 7.45 8.10
CA GLY A 173 6.48 7.79 8.84
C GLY A 173 6.74 9.28 8.93
N ALA A 174 5.72 10.14 8.77
CA ALA A 174 5.86 11.58 8.93
C ALA A 174 6.19 11.96 10.39
N SER A 175 7.12 12.89 10.58
CA SER A 175 7.50 13.42 11.88
C SER A 175 6.50 14.47 12.40
N SER A 176 5.94 15.25 11.48
CA SER A 176 4.99 16.33 11.80
C SER A 176 3.95 16.51 10.70
N ILE A 177 2.87 17.23 11.02
CA ILE A 177 1.78 17.53 10.10
C ILE A 177 1.47 19.01 10.17
N VAL A 178 1.42 19.66 9.01
CA VAL A 178 1.04 21.04 8.87
C VAL A 178 -0.21 21.17 7.99
N TYR A 179 -1.18 21.94 8.47
CA TYR A 179 -2.41 22.21 7.75
C TYR A 179 -2.36 23.59 7.12
N THR A 180 -2.71 23.70 5.85
CA THR A 180 -2.94 25.02 5.26
C THR A 180 -4.17 25.68 5.88
N THR A 181 -4.27 27.02 5.79
CA THR A 181 -5.43 27.76 6.28
C THR A 181 -6.75 27.24 5.71
N LEU A 182 -6.73 26.82 4.44
CA LEU A 182 -7.90 26.24 3.78
C LEU A 182 -8.29 24.89 4.37
N ALA A 183 -7.30 24.00 4.54
CA ALA A 183 -7.52 22.69 5.16
C ALA A 183 -8.05 22.85 6.58
N ASP A 184 -7.45 23.75 7.36
CA ASP A 184 -7.86 24.03 8.75
C ASP A 184 -9.32 24.52 8.82
N LYS A 185 -9.70 25.45 7.96
CA LYS A 185 -11.09 25.94 7.86
C LYS A 185 -12.07 24.80 7.55
N LYS A 186 -11.74 23.95 6.60
CA LYS A 186 -12.60 22.82 6.22
C LYS A 186 -12.70 21.76 7.33
N LEU A 187 -11.62 21.45 8.01
CA LEU A 187 -11.66 20.54 9.14
C LEU A 187 -12.60 21.04 10.23
N ARG A 188 -12.54 22.31 10.59
CA ARG A 188 -13.49 22.92 11.55
C ARG A 188 -14.94 22.83 11.04
N GLN A 189 -15.18 22.99 9.74
CA GLN A 189 -16.51 22.81 9.17
C GLN A 189 -17.02 21.37 9.31
N ILE A 190 -16.16 20.36 9.04
CA ILE A 190 -16.50 18.95 9.21
C ILE A 190 -16.83 18.65 10.69
N GLU A 191 -16.03 19.18 11.59
CA GLU A 191 -16.25 19.04 13.04
C GLU A 191 -17.59 19.66 13.45
N SER A 192 -17.93 20.86 12.94
CA SER A 192 -19.20 21.53 13.23
C SER A 192 -20.43 20.81 12.67
N LEU A 193 -20.26 20.02 11.58
CA LEU A 193 -21.32 19.20 11.01
C LEU A 193 -21.53 17.87 11.74
N GLY A 194 -20.72 17.54 12.74
CA GLY A 194 -20.82 16.29 13.48
C GLY A 194 -20.45 15.03 12.71
N ILE A 195 -19.77 15.17 11.55
CA ILE A 195 -19.41 14.06 10.66
C ILE A 195 -17.98 13.55 10.85
N SER A 196 -17.34 13.93 11.93
CA SER A 196 -15.97 13.50 12.26
C SER A 196 -15.83 11.99 12.47
N HIS A 197 -16.93 11.26 12.68
CA HIS A 197 -16.95 9.80 12.86
C HIS A 197 -16.74 9.02 11.56
N TYR A 198 -16.70 9.65 10.40
CA TYR A 198 -16.38 8.97 9.15
C TYR A 198 -14.88 8.61 9.06
N PRO A 199 -14.53 7.54 8.32
CA PRO A 199 -13.13 7.24 8.02
C PRO A 199 -12.53 8.33 7.13
N ILE A 200 -11.21 8.51 7.23
CA ILE A 200 -10.45 9.45 6.41
C ILE A 200 -9.83 8.74 5.20
N CYS A 201 -9.68 9.46 4.11
CA CYS A 201 -8.97 9.01 2.91
C CYS A 201 -7.93 10.07 2.52
N ILE A 202 -6.66 9.78 2.74
CA ILE A 202 -5.55 10.67 2.38
C ILE A 202 -5.09 10.34 0.96
N ALA A 203 -5.13 11.33 0.06
CA ALA A 203 -4.54 11.25 -1.26
C ALA A 203 -3.18 11.95 -1.27
N LYS A 204 -2.16 11.24 -1.74
CA LYS A 204 -0.79 11.74 -1.94
C LYS A 204 -0.17 11.10 -3.18
N THR A 205 1.09 11.41 -3.48
CA THR A 205 1.83 10.71 -4.52
C THR A 205 1.94 9.20 -4.22
N GLN A 206 1.89 8.39 -5.26
CA GLN A 206 2.05 6.94 -5.19
C GLN A 206 3.52 6.48 -5.21
N TYR A 207 4.46 7.40 -5.49
CA TYR A 207 5.87 7.06 -5.72
C TYR A 207 6.75 7.16 -4.47
N SER A 208 6.21 7.62 -3.35
CA SER A 208 6.95 7.82 -2.11
C SER A 208 6.05 7.72 -0.90
N PHE A 209 6.57 7.40 0.28
CA PHE A 209 5.85 7.52 1.54
C PHE A 209 5.53 8.99 1.89
N SER A 210 6.34 9.94 1.42
CA SER A 210 6.12 11.38 1.63
C SER A 210 5.15 11.98 0.60
N SER A 211 4.99 13.29 0.63
CA SER A 211 4.27 14.06 -0.39
C SER A 211 5.14 14.43 -1.60
N ASP A 212 6.46 14.19 -1.54
CA ASP A 212 7.38 14.40 -2.64
C ASP A 212 7.54 13.11 -3.47
N PRO A 213 7.17 13.10 -4.76
CA PRO A 213 7.25 11.91 -5.60
C PRO A 213 8.70 11.44 -5.87
N LYS A 214 9.70 12.27 -5.58
CA LYS A 214 11.12 11.96 -5.78
C LYS A 214 11.84 11.52 -4.49
N ALA A 215 11.16 11.55 -3.35
CA ALA A 215 11.72 11.06 -2.09
C ALA A 215 11.63 9.53 -2.03
N TYR A 216 12.50 8.86 -2.81
CA TYR A 216 12.57 7.41 -2.87
C TYR A 216 13.05 6.79 -1.55
N GLY A 217 12.94 5.48 -1.41
CA GLY A 217 13.30 4.75 -0.20
C GLY A 217 12.27 4.92 0.91
N VAL A 218 12.75 5.06 2.15
CA VAL A 218 11.95 5.42 3.31
C VAL A 218 12.23 6.87 3.66
N ALA A 219 11.28 7.74 3.35
CA ALA A 219 11.39 9.15 3.75
C ALA A 219 11.40 9.24 5.28
N LYS A 220 12.41 9.90 5.82
CA LYS A 220 12.57 10.14 7.28
C LYS A 220 12.40 11.62 7.57
N ASP A 221 11.91 11.92 8.78
CA ASP A 221 11.84 13.27 9.33
C ASP A 221 11.16 14.30 8.42
N PHE A 222 10.17 13.86 7.64
CA PHE A 222 9.43 14.75 6.75
C PHE A 222 8.15 15.28 7.38
N GLU A 223 7.77 16.48 6.97
CA GLU A 223 6.51 17.09 7.33
C GLU A 223 5.43 16.76 6.28
N LEU A 224 4.30 16.20 6.73
CA LEU A 224 3.15 16.00 5.85
C LEU A 224 2.32 17.27 5.78
N LYS A 225 2.28 17.91 4.62
CA LYS A 225 1.45 19.11 4.39
C LYS A 225 0.07 18.75 3.86
N VAL A 226 -0.95 18.94 4.69
CA VAL A 226 -2.36 18.80 4.30
C VAL A 226 -2.81 20.10 3.63
N ARG A 227 -3.07 20.05 2.32
CA ARG A 227 -3.32 21.24 1.48
C ARG A 227 -4.79 21.56 1.28
N ASP A 228 -5.64 20.55 1.08
CA ASP A 228 -7.07 20.67 0.81
C ASP A 228 -7.80 19.43 1.33
N ASP A 229 -9.01 19.62 1.83
CA ASP A 229 -9.93 18.57 2.17
C ASP A 229 -11.16 18.71 1.26
N ARG A 230 -11.28 17.85 0.26
CA ARG A 230 -12.44 17.79 -0.63
C ARG A 230 -13.48 16.82 -0.08
N CYS A 231 -14.37 17.30 0.77
CA CYS A 231 -15.65 16.64 1.00
C CYS A 231 -16.47 16.70 -0.29
N ARG A 232 -16.49 15.64 -1.09
CA ARG A 232 -17.50 15.48 -2.12
C ARG A 232 -18.81 15.06 -1.43
N HIS A 233 -19.81 15.89 -1.51
CA HIS A 233 -21.20 15.56 -1.20
C HIS A 233 -21.63 14.41 -2.11
N GLY A 234 -21.77 13.26 -1.58
CA GLY A 234 -22.18 12.05 -2.29
C GLY A 234 -21.66 10.84 -1.58
N ARG A 235 -22.28 10.48 -0.47
CA ARG A 235 -22.17 9.19 0.21
C ARG A 235 -20.73 8.69 0.35
N ASP A 236 -20.11 8.96 1.47
CA ASP A 236 -19.17 8.13 2.19
C ASP A 236 -17.64 8.42 2.18
N HIS A 237 -17.09 9.55 1.71
CA HIS A 237 -15.63 9.75 1.82
C HIS A 237 -15.19 11.21 1.98
N ALA A 238 -14.36 11.45 3.00
CA ALA A 238 -13.57 12.67 3.13
C ALA A 238 -12.16 12.42 2.53
N TYR A 239 -11.69 13.33 1.67
CA TYR A 239 -10.37 13.25 1.04
C TYR A 239 -9.44 14.35 1.55
N ALA A 240 -8.23 13.98 1.96
CA ALA A 240 -7.16 14.94 2.26
C ALA A 240 -6.09 14.89 1.16
N GLY A 241 -6.04 15.94 0.33
CA GLY A 241 -5.01 16.15 -0.70
C GLY A 241 -5.32 15.62 -2.11
N THR A 242 -5.11 16.47 -3.14
CA THR A 242 -5.13 16.06 -4.55
C THR A 242 -3.74 16.16 -5.16
N PRO A 243 -3.29 15.18 -5.95
CA PRO A 243 -2.23 15.40 -6.93
C PRO A 243 -2.74 16.37 -8.02
N GLU A 244 -1.90 17.28 -8.47
CA GLU A 244 -2.17 18.03 -9.71
C GLU A 244 -2.33 17.01 -10.85
N ARG A 245 -3.51 17.02 -11.48
CA ARG A 245 -3.95 16.15 -12.59
C ARG A 245 -3.98 14.63 -12.31
N ALA A 246 -5.11 14.15 -11.84
CA ALA A 246 -5.50 12.79 -12.19
C ALA A 246 -5.68 12.72 -13.71
N ALA A 247 -4.97 11.80 -14.37
CA ALA A 247 -5.15 11.52 -15.78
C ALA A 247 -6.65 11.25 -16.08
N SER A 248 -7.15 11.84 -17.14
CA SER A 248 -8.51 11.64 -17.62
C SER A 248 -8.79 10.15 -17.84
N PRO A 249 -10.01 9.64 -17.65
CA PRO A 249 -10.36 8.26 -17.97
C PRO A 249 -10.00 7.84 -19.40
N LYS A 250 -9.84 8.80 -20.33
CA LYS A 250 -9.43 8.55 -21.72
C LYS A 250 -7.95 8.19 -21.88
N ASP A 251 -7.10 8.50 -20.88
CA ASP A 251 -5.66 8.19 -20.96
C ASP A 251 -5.33 6.77 -20.47
N ARG A 252 -6.29 6.06 -19.86
CA ARG A 252 -6.11 4.69 -19.34
C ARG A 252 -6.25 3.58 -20.37
N TYR A 253 -6.71 3.87 -21.58
CA TYR A 253 -6.96 2.85 -22.64
C TYR A 253 -6.10 2.99 -23.90
N ARG A 254 -5.07 3.82 -23.90
CA ARG A 254 -4.09 3.90 -24.99
C ARG A 254 -2.86 3.05 -24.66
N GLY A 255 -2.95 1.77 -24.79
CA GLY A 255 -1.80 0.89 -24.56
C GLY A 255 -2.05 -0.60 -24.72
N TRP A 256 -3.20 -0.99 -25.31
CA TRP A 256 -3.56 -2.40 -25.49
C TRP A 256 -3.84 -2.78 -26.95
N HIS A 257 -3.40 -1.98 -27.91
CA HIS A 257 -3.36 -2.34 -29.31
C HIS A 257 -2.05 -1.75 -29.87
N ASP A 258 -1.03 -2.59 -29.89
CA ASP A 258 0.00 -2.80 -30.92
C ASP A 258 0.96 -3.89 -30.41
#